data_e8d6fd8761fdeb30b7ccfa1bf4e1fc84
#
_entry.id   e8d6fd8761fdeb30b7ccfa1bf4e1fc84
#
_cell.length_a   1.000
_cell.length_b   1.000
_cell.length_c   1.000
_cell.angle_alpha   90.00
_cell.angle_beta   90.00
_cell.angle_gamma   90.00
#
_symmetry.space_group_name_H-M   'P 1'
#
loop_
_entity.id
_entity.type
_entity.pdbx_description
1 polymer ?
#
loop_
_entity_poly.entity_id
_entity_poly.type
_entity_poly.pdbx_seq_one_letter_code
_entity_poly.pdbx_strand_id
1 'polypeptide(L)'
;AGSGRFRGLRCVHTHLQNEKLTQDDLTDLALLRLDLMAIIQVDRGTGLPGLVHAAHLLPGNAEAIASNGDAEPFAFLSPAIPANLETDFIELITSLESEMVRVRKTARSGQGARERAILVGISTGAAMDAEESMAELRELALSADVMVVDTIIQRRPQVDPKTVLGR
;
A
#
# COMPACT_ATOMS: atom_id res chain seq x y z
N ALA A 1 -6.18 3.53 -15.83
CA ALA A 1 -5.42 3.35 -14.58
C ALA A 1 -4.81 4.70 -14.25
N GLY A 2 -5.20 5.28 -13.10
CA GLY A 2 -4.68 6.57 -12.65
C GLY A 2 -3.18 6.52 -12.39
N SER A 3 -2.53 7.66 -12.54
CA SER A 3 -1.12 7.85 -12.19
C SER A 3 -0.87 7.78 -10.67
N GLY A 4 -1.93 7.55 -9.91
CA GLY A 4 -1.95 7.53 -8.45
C GLY A 4 -1.66 6.15 -7.84
N ARG A 5 -1.91 6.04 -6.54
CA ARG A 5 -1.76 4.80 -5.75
C ARG A 5 -2.91 3.83 -6.01
N PHE A 6 -4.10 4.32 -6.29
CA PHE A 6 -5.32 3.53 -6.39
C PHE A 6 -5.36 2.66 -7.66
N ARG A 7 -5.96 1.50 -7.53
CA ARG A 7 -6.04 0.48 -8.60
C ARG A 7 -7.42 0.38 -9.22
N GLY A 8 -8.41 1.16 -8.74
CA GLY A 8 -9.81 1.02 -9.11
C GLY A 8 -10.49 -0.19 -8.46
N LEU A 9 -9.92 -0.73 -7.37
CA LEU A 9 -10.41 -1.91 -6.69
C LEU A 9 -10.97 -1.56 -5.32
N ARG A 10 -12.14 -2.09 -5.02
CA ARG A 10 -12.84 -1.96 -3.74
C ARG A 10 -13.13 -3.36 -3.21
N CYS A 11 -12.98 -3.56 -1.91
CA CYS A 11 -13.43 -4.76 -1.25
C CYS A 11 -14.69 -4.44 -0.42
N VAL A 12 -15.73 -5.23 -0.63
CA VAL A 12 -16.95 -5.17 0.17
C VAL A 12 -17.27 -6.59 0.61
N HIS A 13 -17.39 -6.82 1.91
CA HIS A 13 -17.75 -8.13 2.46
C HIS A 13 -18.67 -7.99 3.68
N THR A 14 -19.07 -9.10 4.27
CA THR A 14 -20.02 -9.12 5.38
C THR A 14 -19.37 -9.66 6.64
N HIS A 15 -19.68 -9.05 7.78
CA HIS A 15 -19.35 -9.56 9.10
C HIS A 15 -20.60 -10.07 9.82
N LEU A 16 -20.52 -11.32 10.30
CA LEU A 16 -21.66 -12.02 10.90
C LEU A 16 -21.73 -11.89 12.43
N GLN A 17 -20.77 -11.22 13.07
CA GLN A 17 -20.65 -11.10 14.51
C GLN A 17 -20.76 -9.65 15.04
N ASN A 18 -21.38 -8.76 14.27
CA ASN A 18 -21.45 -7.32 14.58
C ASN A 18 -20.09 -6.65 14.71
N GLU A 19 -19.05 -7.25 14.13
CA GLU A 19 -17.69 -6.72 14.12
C GLU A 19 -17.62 -5.48 13.22
N LYS A 20 -16.78 -4.54 13.62
CA LYS A 20 -16.36 -3.43 12.76
C LYS A 20 -15.23 -3.90 11.85
N LEU A 21 -14.64 -2.99 11.08
CA LEU A 21 -13.39 -3.26 10.36
C LEU A 21 -12.32 -3.79 11.34
N THR A 22 -11.72 -4.90 11.00
CA THR A 22 -10.65 -5.55 11.77
C THR A 22 -9.28 -5.07 11.31
N GLN A 23 -8.24 -5.40 12.08
CA GLN A 23 -6.86 -5.12 11.68
C GLN A 23 -6.47 -5.84 10.38
N ASP A 24 -7.02 -7.04 10.15
CA ASP A 24 -6.77 -7.81 8.92
C ASP A 24 -7.38 -7.07 7.70
N ASP A 25 -8.60 -6.54 7.83
CA ASP A 25 -9.23 -5.73 6.78
C ASP A 25 -8.40 -4.49 6.42
N LEU A 26 -7.84 -3.80 7.43
CA LEU A 26 -7.01 -2.64 7.23
C LEU A 26 -5.65 -3.00 6.62
N THR A 27 -5.12 -4.16 6.99
CA THR A 27 -3.89 -4.70 6.40
C THR A 27 -4.10 -5.02 4.92
N ASP A 28 -5.20 -5.68 4.58
CA ASP A 28 -5.57 -5.97 3.19
C ASP A 28 -5.83 -4.70 2.38
N LEU A 29 -6.50 -3.70 2.95
CA LEU A 29 -6.66 -2.38 2.33
C LEU A 29 -5.31 -1.77 1.92
N ALA A 30 -4.31 -1.88 2.78
CA ALA A 30 -2.97 -1.33 2.54
C ALA A 30 -2.15 -2.16 1.56
N LEU A 31 -2.04 -3.47 1.77
CA LEU A 31 -1.20 -4.38 0.99
C LEU A 31 -1.70 -4.58 -0.43
N LEU A 32 -3.01 -4.74 -0.60
CA LEU A 32 -3.64 -4.92 -1.90
C LEU A 32 -3.85 -3.61 -2.65
N ARG A 33 -3.56 -2.48 -2.01
CA ARG A 33 -3.77 -1.12 -2.55
C ARG A 33 -5.21 -0.91 -2.99
N LEU A 34 -6.14 -1.29 -2.15
CA LEU A 34 -7.55 -1.07 -2.42
C LEU A 34 -7.88 0.41 -2.28
N ASP A 35 -8.86 0.86 -3.05
CA ASP A 35 -9.37 2.22 -2.97
C ASP A 35 -10.22 2.41 -1.72
N LEU A 36 -10.97 1.36 -1.36
CA LEU A 36 -11.84 1.32 -0.21
C LEU A 36 -11.98 -0.13 0.29
N MET A 37 -12.02 -0.27 1.61
CA MET A 37 -12.48 -1.48 2.29
C MET A 37 -13.79 -1.15 3.00
N ALA A 38 -14.84 -1.94 2.78
CA ALA A 38 -16.12 -1.79 3.46
C ALA A 38 -16.65 -3.12 3.96
N ILE A 39 -17.17 -3.13 5.18
CA ILE A 39 -17.88 -4.27 5.73
C ILE A 39 -19.35 -3.92 5.95
N ILE A 40 -20.20 -4.89 5.78
CA ILE A 40 -21.62 -4.80 6.08
C ILE A 40 -21.89 -5.76 7.23
N GLN A 41 -22.32 -5.22 8.37
CA GLN A 41 -22.76 -6.05 9.48
C GLN A 41 -24.05 -6.76 9.09
N VAL A 42 -24.16 -8.03 9.44
CA VAL A 42 -25.38 -8.81 9.19
C VAL A 42 -25.96 -9.26 10.52
N ASP A 43 -27.21 -8.94 10.76
CA ASP A 43 -27.95 -9.43 11.91
C ASP A 43 -28.20 -10.94 11.80
N ARG A 44 -27.69 -11.69 12.77
CA ARG A 44 -27.76 -13.18 12.73
C ARG A 44 -29.17 -13.73 12.83
N GLY A 45 -30.07 -13.02 13.48
CA GLY A 45 -31.42 -13.49 13.70
C GLY A 45 -32.31 -13.31 12.47
N THR A 46 -32.13 -12.21 11.76
CA THR A 46 -32.98 -11.83 10.63
C THR A 46 -32.28 -11.99 9.27
N GLY A 47 -30.95 -12.07 9.24
CA GLY A 47 -30.15 -12.06 8.00
C GLY A 47 -30.14 -10.71 7.28
N LEU A 48 -30.67 -9.67 7.89
CA LEU A 48 -30.74 -8.35 7.28
C LEU A 48 -29.43 -7.57 7.46
N PRO A 49 -29.08 -6.68 6.49
CA PRO A 49 -27.92 -5.83 6.60
C PRO A 49 -28.11 -4.77 7.69
N GLY A 50 -27.09 -4.62 8.52
CA GLY A 50 -26.98 -3.58 9.54
C GLY A 50 -26.14 -2.39 9.07
N LEU A 51 -25.20 -1.93 9.92
CA LEU A 51 -24.33 -0.82 9.61
C LEU A 51 -23.25 -1.23 8.60
N VAL A 52 -22.95 -0.30 7.71
CA VAL A 52 -21.77 -0.34 6.84
C VAL A 52 -20.67 0.45 7.54
N HIS A 53 -19.51 -0.16 7.69
CA HIS A 53 -18.28 0.50 8.13
C HIS A 53 -17.29 0.48 6.96
N ALA A 54 -16.71 1.62 6.63
CA ALA A 54 -15.75 1.72 5.54
C ALA A 54 -14.52 2.53 5.94
N ALA A 55 -13.39 2.21 5.32
CA ALA A 55 -12.14 2.92 5.48
C ALA A 55 -11.41 3.06 4.15
N HIS A 56 -10.62 4.11 4.04
CA HIS A 56 -9.68 4.34 2.94
C HIS A 56 -8.32 4.79 3.46
N LEU A 57 -7.30 4.73 2.61
CA LEU A 57 -5.96 5.19 2.96
C LEU A 57 -5.87 6.71 2.84
N LEU A 58 -5.13 7.33 3.78
CA LEU A 58 -4.82 8.75 3.73
C LEU A 58 -3.62 9.05 2.83
N PRO A 59 -3.67 10.13 2.01
CA PRO A 59 -2.52 10.63 1.27
C PRO A 59 -1.45 11.19 2.22
N GLY A 60 -0.19 10.87 1.98
CA GLY A 60 0.94 11.63 2.53
C GLY A 60 1.51 11.23 3.88
N ASN A 61 0.97 10.25 4.57
CA ASN A 61 1.46 9.87 5.90
C ASN A 61 2.64 8.88 5.92
N ALA A 62 3.29 8.61 4.79
CA ALA A 62 4.48 7.75 4.77
C ALA A 62 5.63 8.32 5.63
N GLU A 63 5.77 9.64 5.71
CA GLU A 63 6.78 10.29 6.55
C GLU A 63 6.35 10.38 8.02
N ALA A 64 5.06 10.56 8.29
CA ALA A 64 4.51 10.56 9.65
C ALA A 64 4.56 9.15 10.26
N ILE A 65 4.34 8.10 9.47
CA ILE A 65 4.49 6.70 9.88
C ILE A 65 5.97 6.40 10.20
N ALA A 66 6.92 6.99 9.45
CA ALA A 66 8.35 6.79 9.68
C ALA A 66 8.90 7.57 10.87
N SER A 67 8.24 8.68 11.26
CA SER A 67 8.80 9.58 12.27
C SER A 67 8.29 9.39 13.69
N ASN A 68 7.05 8.90 13.94
CA ASN A 68 6.53 8.83 15.32
C ASN A 68 5.44 7.79 15.61
N GLY A 69 5.18 6.82 14.77
CA GLY A 69 4.34 5.65 15.16
C GLY A 69 2.85 5.88 15.49
N ASP A 70 2.38 7.11 15.63
CA ASP A 70 1.04 7.43 16.14
C ASP A 70 0.03 7.91 15.07
N ALA A 71 0.45 8.12 13.83
CA ALA A 71 -0.48 8.53 12.78
C ALA A 71 -1.09 7.32 12.07
N GLU A 72 -2.34 7.03 12.33
CA GLU A 72 -3.06 6.00 11.59
C GLU A 72 -3.12 6.35 10.09
N PRO A 73 -2.69 5.43 9.21
CA PRO A 73 -2.68 5.67 7.77
C PRO A 73 -4.07 5.60 7.14
N PHE A 74 -5.10 5.39 7.95
CA PHE A 74 -6.47 5.15 7.53
C PHE A 74 -7.40 6.27 7.97
N ALA A 75 -8.40 6.57 7.12
CA ALA A 75 -9.57 7.34 7.52
C ALA A 75 -10.80 6.46 7.46
N PHE A 76 -11.63 6.57 8.49
CA PHE A 76 -12.88 5.84 8.60
C PHE A 76 -14.04 6.73 8.20
N LEU A 77 -14.93 6.23 7.35
CA LEU A 77 -16.19 6.89 7.03
C LEU A 77 -17.18 6.71 8.18
N SER A 78 -18.08 7.65 8.34
CA SER A 78 -19.15 7.54 9.34
C SER A 78 -20.02 6.32 9.05
N PRO A 79 -20.26 5.42 10.02
CA PRO A 79 -21.09 4.26 9.81
C PRO A 79 -22.53 4.65 9.47
N ALA A 80 -23.11 4.01 8.47
CA ALA A 80 -24.47 4.25 8.03
C ALA A 80 -25.15 2.93 7.62
N ILE A 81 -26.48 2.87 7.66
CA ILE A 81 -27.20 1.78 7.03
C ILE A 81 -27.12 1.91 5.49
N PRO A 82 -27.19 0.80 4.73
CA PRO A 82 -27.04 0.86 3.26
C PRO A 82 -27.95 1.87 2.57
N ALA A 83 -29.16 2.05 3.07
CA ALA A 83 -30.15 2.99 2.50
C ALA A 83 -29.78 4.47 2.70
N ASN A 84 -28.89 4.77 3.64
CA ASN A 84 -28.47 6.14 4.00
C ASN A 84 -27.01 6.41 3.60
N LEU A 85 -26.45 5.63 2.69
CA LEU A 85 -25.12 5.88 2.18
C LEU A 85 -25.17 7.04 1.16
N GLU A 86 -24.75 8.22 1.59
CA GLU A 86 -24.73 9.44 0.78
C GLU A 86 -23.33 9.75 0.21
N THR A 87 -22.34 8.87 0.45
CA THR A 87 -20.96 9.11 0.01
C THR A 87 -20.86 9.01 -1.50
N ASP A 88 -20.52 10.11 -2.18
CA ASP A 88 -20.08 10.05 -3.58
C ASP A 88 -18.65 9.47 -3.62
N PHE A 89 -18.61 8.18 -3.91
CA PHE A 89 -17.36 7.43 -3.94
C PHE A 89 -16.40 7.93 -5.03
N ILE A 90 -16.92 8.35 -6.19
CA ILE A 90 -16.10 8.81 -7.31
C ILE A 90 -15.44 10.14 -6.95
N GLU A 91 -16.19 11.06 -6.36
CA GLU A 91 -15.66 12.32 -5.88
C GLU A 91 -14.59 12.10 -4.80
N LEU A 92 -14.85 11.24 -3.81
CA LEU A 92 -13.90 10.90 -2.76
C LEU A 92 -12.58 10.39 -3.35
N ILE A 93 -12.61 9.39 -4.24
CA ILE A 93 -11.40 8.79 -4.82
C ILE A 93 -10.66 9.78 -5.71
N THR A 94 -11.37 10.58 -6.50
CA THR A 94 -10.76 11.60 -7.36
C THR A 94 -10.03 12.67 -6.52
N SER A 95 -10.64 13.10 -5.43
CA SER A 95 -10.04 14.05 -4.48
C SER A 95 -8.78 13.47 -3.82
N LEU A 96 -8.84 12.23 -3.35
CA LEU A 96 -7.70 11.53 -2.74
C LEU A 96 -6.55 11.32 -3.73
N GLU A 97 -6.83 10.93 -4.98
CA GLU A 97 -5.80 10.80 -6.02
C GLU A 97 -5.12 12.14 -6.32
N SER A 98 -5.90 13.21 -6.42
CA SER A 98 -5.37 14.55 -6.66
C SER A 98 -4.45 14.99 -5.52
N GLU A 99 -4.81 14.69 -4.30
CA GLU A 99 -4.01 15.01 -3.12
C GLU A 99 -2.73 14.17 -3.05
N MET A 100 -2.81 12.86 -3.34
CA MET A 100 -1.64 11.99 -3.42
C MET A 100 -0.63 12.46 -4.48
N VAL A 101 -1.11 12.92 -5.64
CA VAL A 101 -0.25 13.48 -6.68
C VAL A 101 0.41 14.79 -6.21
N ARG A 102 -0.33 15.63 -5.49
CA ARG A 102 0.19 16.88 -4.93
C ARG A 102 1.29 16.62 -3.91
N VAL A 103 1.05 15.71 -2.96
CA VAL A 103 2.03 15.32 -1.93
C VAL A 103 3.30 14.77 -2.58
N ARG A 104 3.18 13.90 -3.58
CA ARG A 104 4.34 13.37 -4.31
C ARG A 104 5.15 14.46 -5.04
N LYS A 105 4.47 15.45 -5.64
CA LYS A 105 5.15 16.58 -6.29
C LYS A 105 5.90 17.44 -5.27
N THR A 106 5.29 17.70 -4.11
CA THR A 106 5.93 18.46 -3.03
C THR A 106 7.14 17.72 -2.45
N ALA A 107 7.03 16.41 -2.23
CA ALA A 107 8.14 15.58 -1.79
C ALA A 107 9.30 15.53 -2.81
N ARG A 108 8.98 15.57 -4.11
CA ARG A 108 10.00 15.64 -5.18
C ARG A 108 10.62 17.03 -5.38
N SER A 109 9.88 18.09 -5.06
CA SER A 109 10.38 19.47 -5.18
C SER A 109 11.12 19.97 -3.94
N GLY A 110 11.10 19.23 -2.84
CA GLY A 110 11.92 19.48 -1.67
C GLY A 110 13.39 19.24 -2.02
N GLN A 111 14.24 20.29 -1.87
CA GLN A 111 15.67 20.20 -2.11
C GLN A 111 16.26 19.01 -1.33
N GLY A 112 16.67 17.96 -2.03
CA GLY A 112 17.43 16.83 -1.46
C GLY A 112 16.69 15.51 -1.26
N ALA A 113 15.46 15.36 -1.70
CA ALA A 113 14.79 14.05 -1.69
C ALA A 113 15.38 13.15 -2.80
N ARG A 114 16.46 12.43 -2.47
CA ARG A 114 17.03 11.39 -3.34
C ARG A 114 15.98 10.31 -3.60
N GLU A 115 15.95 9.79 -4.81
CA GLU A 115 15.15 8.59 -5.10
C GLU A 115 15.63 7.44 -4.19
N ARG A 116 14.69 6.68 -3.65
CA ARG A 116 14.98 5.57 -2.73
C ARG A 116 14.79 4.25 -3.46
N ALA A 117 15.74 3.35 -3.33
CA ALA A 117 15.69 2.02 -3.94
C ALA A 117 16.02 0.92 -2.94
N ILE A 118 15.42 -0.25 -3.13
CA ILE A 118 15.85 -1.50 -2.56
C ILE A 118 16.56 -2.27 -3.68
N LEU A 119 17.80 -2.68 -3.45
CA LEU A 119 18.53 -3.50 -4.40
C LEU A 119 18.19 -4.97 -4.17
N VAL A 120 17.80 -5.66 -5.24
CA VAL A 120 17.45 -7.07 -5.17
C VAL A 120 18.27 -7.85 -6.18
N GLY A 121 19.05 -8.81 -5.71
CA GLY A 121 19.85 -9.71 -6.52
C GLY A 121 19.39 -11.15 -6.39
N ILE A 122 19.48 -11.92 -7.48
CA ILE A 122 19.30 -13.37 -7.47
C ILE A 122 20.63 -13.99 -7.82
N SER A 123 21.11 -14.89 -6.94
CA SER A 123 22.32 -15.66 -7.17
C SER A 123 21.96 -17.12 -7.46
N THR A 124 22.47 -17.61 -8.57
CA THR A 124 22.43 -19.03 -8.95
C THR A 124 23.78 -19.73 -8.79
N GLY A 125 24.81 -18.99 -8.44
CA GLY A 125 26.21 -19.41 -8.33
C GLY A 125 26.82 -19.23 -6.95
N ALA A 126 28.14 -19.05 -6.92
CA ALA A 126 28.88 -18.83 -5.68
C ALA A 126 28.46 -17.52 -4.99
N ALA A 127 28.51 -17.54 -3.65
CA ALA A 127 28.09 -16.40 -2.85
C ALA A 127 28.92 -15.13 -3.11
N MET A 128 30.18 -15.29 -3.42
CA MET A 128 31.14 -14.19 -3.65
C MET A 128 30.77 -13.35 -4.88
N ASP A 129 30.36 -14.00 -5.98
CA ASP A 129 29.96 -13.30 -7.20
C ASP A 129 28.71 -12.43 -7.01
N ALA A 130 27.80 -12.88 -6.14
CA ALA A 130 26.57 -12.14 -5.85
C ALA A 130 26.83 -10.89 -4.99
N GLU A 131 27.71 -10.98 -4.01
CA GLU A 131 28.09 -9.85 -3.17
C GLU A 131 28.85 -8.79 -3.96
N GLU A 132 29.73 -9.20 -4.84
CA GLU A 132 30.51 -8.32 -5.71
C GLU A 132 29.57 -7.58 -6.70
N SER A 133 28.67 -8.30 -7.37
CA SER A 133 27.66 -7.70 -8.25
C SER A 133 26.74 -6.72 -7.52
N MET A 134 26.38 -7.01 -6.27
CA MET A 134 25.56 -6.10 -5.47
C MET A 134 26.33 -4.88 -5.00
N ALA A 135 27.64 -4.99 -4.78
CA ALA A 135 28.50 -3.85 -4.48
C ALA A 135 28.60 -2.91 -5.70
N GLU A 136 28.82 -3.45 -6.90
CA GLU A 136 28.79 -2.67 -8.13
C GLU A 136 27.45 -1.97 -8.35
N LEU A 137 26.34 -2.67 -8.15
CA LEU A 137 24.99 -2.08 -8.28
C LEU A 137 24.75 -0.95 -7.27
N ARG A 138 25.32 -1.06 -6.07
CA ARG A 138 25.27 0.00 -5.06
C ARG A 138 26.06 1.23 -5.49
N GLU A 139 27.25 1.06 -6.06
CA GLU A 139 28.04 2.16 -6.61
C GLU A 139 27.32 2.85 -7.78
N LEU A 140 26.68 2.09 -8.65
CA LEU A 140 25.86 2.64 -9.73
C LEU A 140 24.67 3.44 -9.19
N ALA A 141 23.98 2.95 -8.16
CA ALA A 141 22.89 3.67 -7.51
C ALA A 141 23.37 4.99 -6.89
N LEU A 142 24.51 4.98 -6.21
CA LEU A 142 25.14 6.19 -5.65
C LEU A 142 25.51 7.19 -6.75
N SER A 143 26.08 6.74 -7.85
CA SER A 143 26.44 7.61 -8.98
C SER A 143 25.22 8.22 -9.68
N ALA A 144 24.07 7.55 -9.60
CA ALA A 144 22.78 8.03 -10.09
C ALA A 144 22.01 8.89 -9.07
N ASP A 145 22.62 9.24 -7.92
CA ASP A 145 22.01 9.97 -6.80
C ASP A 145 20.79 9.28 -6.19
N VAL A 146 20.77 7.93 -6.24
CA VAL A 146 19.72 7.08 -5.64
C VAL A 146 20.16 6.62 -4.26
N MET A 147 19.30 6.81 -3.25
CA MET A 147 19.53 6.32 -1.91
C MET A 147 19.16 4.84 -1.81
N VAL A 148 20.11 3.98 -1.56
CA VAL A 148 19.88 2.56 -1.31
C VAL A 148 19.41 2.39 0.15
N VAL A 149 18.15 1.95 0.31
CA VAL A 149 17.52 1.75 1.63
C VAL A 149 17.85 0.37 2.18
N ASP A 150 17.88 -0.65 1.30
CA ASP A 150 18.14 -2.03 1.69
C ASP A 150 18.71 -2.83 0.50
N THR A 151 19.33 -3.97 0.81
CA THR A 151 19.91 -4.88 -0.18
C THR A 151 19.52 -6.31 0.15
N ILE A 152 18.84 -6.98 -0.76
CA ILE A 152 18.36 -8.35 -0.59
C ILE A 152 19.01 -9.25 -1.64
N ILE A 153 19.71 -10.29 -1.20
CA ILE A 153 20.26 -11.32 -2.09
C ILE A 153 19.49 -12.63 -1.85
N GLN A 154 18.79 -13.07 -2.89
CA GLN A 154 18.09 -14.35 -2.86
C GLN A 154 18.89 -15.42 -3.61
N ARG A 155 19.23 -16.50 -2.92
CA ARG A 155 19.91 -17.65 -3.53
C ARG A 155 18.89 -18.64 -4.06
N ARG A 156 19.04 -19.01 -5.34
CA ARG A 156 18.18 -20.01 -5.98
C ARG A 156 18.98 -20.90 -6.92
N PRO A 157 18.64 -22.19 -7.01
CA PRO A 157 19.30 -23.09 -7.96
C PRO A 157 19.01 -22.74 -9.41
N GLN A 158 17.87 -22.09 -9.69
CA GLN A 158 17.46 -21.68 -11.02
C GLN A 158 16.57 -20.44 -10.94
N VAL A 159 16.71 -19.51 -11.90
CA VAL A 159 15.84 -18.33 -12.04
C VAL A 159 14.55 -18.73 -12.74
N ASP A 160 13.41 -18.42 -12.14
CA ASP A 160 12.12 -18.56 -12.82
C ASP A 160 11.87 -17.31 -13.70
N PRO A 161 11.71 -17.48 -15.03
CA PRO A 161 11.48 -16.34 -15.92
C PRO A 161 10.18 -15.57 -15.65
N LYS A 162 9.21 -16.18 -14.96
CA LYS A 162 7.90 -15.58 -14.67
C LYS A 162 7.86 -14.86 -13.33
N THR A 163 8.67 -15.27 -12.38
CA THR A 163 8.69 -14.69 -11.03
C THR A 163 10.12 -14.52 -10.57
N VAL A 164 10.71 -13.36 -10.88
CA VAL A 164 12.12 -13.07 -10.56
C VAL A 164 12.41 -13.27 -9.06
N LEU A 165 11.50 -12.85 -8.19
CA LEU A 165 11.68 -12.97 -6.73
C LEU A 165 11.06 -14.23 -6.11
N GLY A 166 10.38 -15.05 -6.91
CA GLY A 166 9.71 -16.25 -6.43
C GLY A 166 8.49 -15.98 -5.53
N ARG A 167 7.78 -17.05 -5.27
CA ARG A 167 6.67 -17.08 -4.31
C ARG A 167 7.19 -17.21 -2.90
#